data_56f22c467d35b8c846db407fe6d1eea8
#
_entry.id   56f22c467d35b8c846db407fe6d1eea8
#
_cell.length_a   1.000
_cell.length_b   1.000
_cell.length_c   1.000
_cell.angle_alpha   90.00
_cell.angle_beta   90.00
_cell.angle_gamma   90.00
#
_symmetry.space_group_name_H-M   'P 1'
#
loop_
_entity.id
_entity.type
_entity.pdbx_description
1 polymer ?
#
loop_
_entity_poly.entity_id
_entity_poly.type
_entity_poly.pdbx_seq_one_letter_code
_entity_poly.pdbx_strand_id
1 'polypeptide(L)'
;MRTINLFSKSILSSSLVLMSAAAMAHEGHHMPAEANANMSMTTDSVMSQHTQHQVMTTPTQAAPQSSAQHVQHHDSTAHTHDHRKEHGAQIYAVSTVDNKWLLNEDGDGSLKSEFETRIGTDENKLFIKVHADKQESLKAEYDAKVLYSRMISDFWDVQAGARYRAEKVEREQHGWDTEENVDGVLGLHGLAPYFFETDAYIYAGADNYTAFSLETERDLLLTQKLIFKPYLDMNIIFSDDSKYAKKLGLSNAAVGLETRYEISKKVMPYVDIAYEYSKGNEATAWQAESDEEKGWQYGMGLRFKF
;
A
#
# COMPACT_ATOMS: atom_id res chain seq x y z
N MET A 1 -9.63 46.04 -3.55
CA MET A 1 -9.50 45.36 -4.83
C MET A 1 -8.24 44.48 -4.77
N ARG A 2 -8.36 43.23 -4.45
CA ARG A 2 -7.22 42.29 -4.41
C ARG A 2 -7.10 41.65 -5.81
N THR A 3 -5.94 41.81 -6.41
CA THR A 3 -5.57 41.20 -7.68
C THR A 3 -5.38 39.70 -7.47
N ILE A 4 -6.20 38.90 -8.13
CA ILE A 4 -6.06 37.45 -8.22
C ILE A 4 -4.83 37.16 -9.07
N ASN A 5 -3.77 36.70 -8.49
CA ASN A 5 -2.54 36.33 -9.20
C ASN A 5 -2.73 35.02 -9.95
N LEU A 6 -2.46 35.08 -11.25
CA LEU A 6 -2.46 33.99 -12.22
C LEU A 6 -1.26 33.02 -12.00
N PHE A 7 -1.21 32.27 -10.90
CA PHE A 7 -0.18 31.27 -10.68
C PHE A 7 -0.60 29.82 -10.93
N SER A 8 -1.83 29.62 -11.46
CA SER A 8 -2.39 28.27 -11.66
C SER A 8 -1.88 27.51 -12.90
N LYS A 9 -0.93 28.03 -13.68
CA LYS A 9 -0.53 27.41 -14.96
C LYS A 9 0.74 26.57 -14.92
N SER A 10 1.51 26.58 -13.85
CA SER A 10 2.78 25.83 -13.78
C SER A 10 2.72 24.49 -13.02
N ILE A 11 1.61 24.18 -12.36
CA ILE A 11 1.50 22.97 -11.51
C ILE A 11 1.09 21.73 -12.31
N LEU A 12 0.47 21.92 -13.49
CA LEU A 12 0.00 20.80 -14.32
C LEU A 12 1.09 20.09 -15.14
N SER A 13 2.30 20.65 -15.22
CA SER A 13 3.35 20.10 -16.09
C SER A 13 4.31 19.13 -15.43
N SER A 14 4.41 19.08 -14.10
CA SER A 14 5.34 18.18 -13.40
C SER A 14 4.79 16.79 -13.13
N SER A 15 3.47 16.62 -13.08
CA SER A 15 2.84 15.31 -12.82
C SER A 15 2.73 14.42 -14.07
N LEU A 16 3.00 14.96 -15.28
CA LEU A 16 2.84 14.22 -16.53
C LEU A 16 4.09 13.41 -16.96
N VAL A 17 5.25 13.66 -16.35
CA VAL A 17 6.52 13.02 -16.77
C VAL A 17 6.72 11.64 -16.14
N LEU A 18 6.03 11.31 -15.06
CA LEU A 18 6.14 9.99 -14.41
C LEU A 18 5.24 8.90 -15.00
N MET A 19 4.35 9.23 -15.95
CA MET A 19 3.41 8.26 -16.53
C MET A 19 3.91 7.48 -17.74
N SER A 20 5.09 7.73 -18.26
CA SER A 20 5.55 7.13 -19.53
C SER A 20 6.33 5.80 -19.40
N ALA A 21 6.56 5.27 -18.22
CA ALA A 21 7.39 4.07 -18.03
C ALA A 21 6.64 2.74 -17.82
N ALA A 22 5.30 2.73 -17.74
CA ALA A 22 4.54 1.53 -17.36
C ALA A 22 3.74 0.86 -18.51
N ALA A 23 3.96 1.23 -19.78
CA ALA A 23 3.12 0.76 -20.89
C ALA A 23 3.78 -0.32 -21.77
N MET A 24 4.68 -1.14 -21.25
CA MET A 24 5.32 -2.22 -22.03
C MET A 24 5.28 -3.54 -21.26
N ALA A 25 4.14 -4.17 -21.14
CA ALA A 25 4.04 -5.62 -20.98
C ALA A 25 2.59 -6.09 -20.99
N HIS A 26 2.03 -6.35 -22.15
CA HIS A 26 1.14 -7.50 -22.36
C HIS A 26 0.72 -7.59 -23.82
N GLU A 27 1.46 -8.36 -24.58
CA GLU A 27 1.02 -8.87 -25.87
C GLU A 27 1.00 -10.40 -25.84
N GLY A 28 -0.15 -10.95 -26.19
CA GLY A 28 -0.20 -12.20 -26.92
C GLY A 28 -0.60 -13.46 -26.19
N HIS A 29 -1.88 -13.78 -26.22
CA HIS A 29 -2.29 -15.15 -26.55
C HIS A 29 -3.60 -15.12 -27.34
N HIS A 30 -3.44 -15.25 -28.66
CA HIS A 30 -4.51 -15.66 -29.57
C HIS A 30 -4.84 -17.14 -29.35
N MET A 31 -6.09 -17.44 -29.08
CA MET A 31 -6.66 -18.78 -29.28
C MET A 31 -7.45 -18.77 -30.60
N PRO A 32 -7.30 -19.79 -31.46
CA PRO A 32 -8.11 -19.89 -32.68
C PRO A 32 -9.50 -20.41 -32.37
N ALA A 33 -10.48 -19.78 -33.01
CA ALA A 33 -11.85 -20.22 -33.06
C ALA A 33 -11.96 -21.44 -33.99
N GLU A 34 -12.51 -22.54 -33.51
CA GLU A 34 -13.12 -23.54 -34.37
C GLU A 34 -14.63 -23.56 -34.17
N ALA A 35 -15.30 -23.27 -35.27
CA ALA A 35 -16.72 -23.43 -35.43
C ALA A 35 -17.08 -24.88 -35.63
N ASN A 36 -18.11 -25.38 -34.95
CA ASN A 36 -19.00 -26.33 -35.59
C ASN A 36 -20.42 -26.24 -35.03
N ALA A 37 -21.31 -26.08 -35.95
CA ALA A 37 -22.74 -26.07 -35.78
C ALA A 37 -23.29 -27.48 -35.67
N ASN A 38 -24.33 -27.70 -34.89
CA ASN A 38 -25.64 -28.15 -35.34
C ASN A 38 -26.50 -28.81 -34.26
N MET A 39 -27.74 -28.39 -34.21
CA MET A 39 -29.00 -29.11 -34.00
C MET A 39 -29.13 -29.98 -32.71
N SER A 40 -30.21 -29.97 -32.00
CA SER A 40 -31.63 -29.70 -32.24
C SER A 40 -32.40 -29.79 -30.90
N MET A 41 -33.54 -29.19 -30.88
CA MET A 41 -34.61 -29.25 -29.86
C MET A 41 -35.00 -30.66 -29.43
N THR A 42 -35.34 -30.84 -28.16
CA THR A 42 -36.67 -31.31 -27.76
C THR A 42 -36.92 -31.08 -26.26
N THR A 43 -38.05 -30.52 -26.01
CA THR A 43 -38.83 -30.44 -24.76
C THR A 43 -39.07 -31.82 -24.14
N ASP A 44 -38.99 -31.94 -22.81
CA ASP A 44 -40.18 -32.25 -21.99
C ASP A 44 -39.86 -32.27 -20.48
N SER A 45 -40.83 -31.79 -19.80
CA SER A 45 -41.11 -31.74 -18.37
C SER A 45 -41.06 -33.10 -17.66
N VAL A 46 -40.85 -33.09 -16.33
CA VAL A 46 -41.78 -33.52 -15.29
C VAL A 46 -41.08 -33.76 -13.95
N MET A 47 -41.66 -33.17 -12.92
CA MET A 47 -41.64 -33.35 -11.47
C MET A 47 -41.36 -34.75 -10.92
N SER A 48 -40.70 -34.84 -9.78
CA SER A 48 -41.20 -35.32 -8.46
C SER A 48 -40.07 -35.77 -7.56
N GLN A 49 -39.93 -35.15 -6.42
CA GLN A 49 -40.16 -35.61 -5.05
C GLN A 49 -39.81 -37.04 -4.66
N HIS A 50 -39.03 -37.20 -3.64
CA HIS A 50 -39.21 -37.80 -2.32
C HIS A 50 -37.89 -38.37 -1.76
N THR A 51 -37.46 -37.82 -0.67
CA THR A 51 -37.37 -38.29 0.74
C THR A 51 -37.30 -39.79 0.95
N GLN A 52 -36.27 -40.33 1.60
CA GLN A 52 -36.32 -40.89 2.96
C GLN A 52 -35.07 -41.68 3.36
N HIS A 53 -34.70 -41.48 4.61
CA HIS A 53 -33.90 -42.29 5.54
C HIS A 53 -34.01 -43.83 5.42
N GLN A 54 -32.87 -44.54 5.71
CA GLN A 54 -32.73 -45.53 6.79
C GLN A 54 -31.33 -46.11 6.81
N VAL A 55 -30.71 -46.11 7.82
CA VAL A 55 -30.13 -46.75 8.97
C VAL A 55 -29.93 -48.27 8.90
N MET A 56 -28.72 -48.71 9.30
CA MET A 56 -28.29 -49.98 9.89
C MET A 56 -28.20 -51.24 9.02
N THR A 57 -27.16 -51.96 8.98
CA THR A 57 -26.52 -52.87 9.94
C THR A 57 -25.41 -53.67 9.25
N THR A 58 -24.33 -53.89 9.95
CA THR A 58 -23.33 -54.96 9.71
C THR A 58 -23.92 -56.33 10.07
N PRO A 59 -23.51 -57.47 9.54
CA PRO A 59 -22.30 -58.16 9.97
C PRO A 59 -21.54 -59.04 8.95
N THR A 60 -20.25 -59.14 9.15
CA THR A 60 -19.37 -60.29 9.32
C THR A 60 -19.33 -61.44 8.29
N GLN A 61 -18.09 -61.74 7.89
CA GLN A 61 -17.40 -63.02 7.65
C GLN A 61 -17.21 -63.60 6.24
N ALA A 62 -15.95 -63.89 6.07
CA ALA A 62 -15.30 -65.05 5.40
C ALA A 62 -14.65 -64.78 4.04
N ALA A 63 -13.34 -64.79 4.05
CA ALA A 63 -12.45 -65.16 2.95
C ALA A 63 -12.61 -66.68 2.68
N PRO A 64 -12.14 -67.29 1.57
CA PRO A 64 -10.78 -67.15 1.09
C PRO A 64 -10.52 -67.28 -0.44
N GLN A 65 -9.32 -66.85 -0.79
CA GLN A 65 -8.40 -67.46 -1.80
C GLN A 65 -8.61 -67.30 -3.31
N SER A 66 -7.58 -66.76 -3.87
CA SER A 66 -6.64 -67.31 -4.84
C SER A 66 -6.67 -66.77 -6.26
N SER A 67 -5.48 -66.27 -6.55
CA SER A 67 -4.73 -66.30 -7.81
C SER A 67 -5.16 -65.46 -9.00
N ALA A 68 -4.30 -64.59 -9.34
CA ALA A 68 -3.50 -64.54 -10.57
C ALA A 68 -2.93 -63.17 -10.82
N GLN A 69 -1.64 -63.17 -10.96
CA GLN A 69 -0.80 -62.03 -11.35
C GLN A 69 -1.27 -61.45 -12.68
N HIS A 70 -1.50 -60.16 -12.71
CA HIS A 70 -1.29 -59.37 -13.90
C HIS A 70 -0.42 -58.15 -13.51
N VAL A 71 0.88 -58.33 -13.75
CA VAL A 71 1.84 -57.25 -13.67
C VAL A 71 1.58 -56.34 -14.85
N GLN A 72 0.83 -55.27 -14.65
CA GLN A 72 0.87 -54.14 -15.53
C GLN A 72 1.89 -53.13 -14.95
N HIS A 73 3.03 -53.04 -15.62
CA HIS A 73 3.91 -51.90 -15.50
C HIS A 73 3.13 -50.64 -15.92
N HIS A 74 2.55 -49.98 -14.99
CA HIS A 74 2.25 -48.58 -15.17
C HIS A 74 3.55 -47.82 -14.94
N ASP A 75 4.10 -47.38 -16.07
CA ASP A 75 5.11 -46.32 -16.11
C ASP A 75 4.48 -45.08 -15.51
N SER A 76 4.56 -44.98 -14.20
CA SER A 76 4.19 -43.76 -13.46
C SER A 76 5.31 -42.76 -13.70
N THR A 77 5.27 -42.04 -14.82
CA THR A 77 5.79 -40.72 -14.87
C THR A 77 5.04 -39.93 -13.81
N ALA A 78 5.61 -39.90 -12.61
CA ALA A 78 5.17 -39.04 -11.55
C ALA A 78 5.34 -37.62 -12.08
N HIS A 79 4.28 -37.06 -12.65
CA HIS A 79 4.13 -35.64 -12.74
C HIS A 79 4.09 -35.15 -11.28
N THR A 80 5.25 -34.79 -10.76
CA THR A 80 5.35 -34.03 -9.56
C THR A 80 4.69 -32.68 -9.89
N HIS A 81 3.38 -32.59 -9.68
CA HIS A 81 2.69 -31.34 -9.59
C HIS A 81 3.31 -30.62 -8.40
N ASP A 82 4.14 -29.65 -8.70
CA ASP A 82 4.71 -28.77 -7.69
C ASP A 82 3.59 -27.84 -7.22
N HIS A 83 2.84 -28.30 -6.21
CA HIS A 83 1.74 -27.54 -5.61
C HIS A 83 2.16 -26.15 -5.12
N ARG A 84 3.47 -25.92 -4.92
CA ARG A 84 4.00 -24.59 -4.61
C ARG A 84 3.87 -23.63 -5.79
N LYS A 85 3.94 -24.13 -7.03
CA LYS A 85 3.74 -23.32 -8.24
C LYS A 85 2.27 -23.00 -8.50
N GLU A 86 1.35 -23.79 -7.98
CA GLU A 86 -0.08 -23.55 -8.15
C GLU A 86 -0.64 -22.52 -7.14
N HIS A 87 -0.02 -22.33 -5.98
CA HIS A 87 -0.60 -21.57 -4.87
C HIS A 87 0.34 -20.55 -4.19
N GLY A 88 1.44 -20.11 -4.78
CA GLY A 88 2.28 -19.15 -4.06
C GLY A 88 3.52 -18.66 -4.79
N ALA A 89 3.81 -19.16 -5.95
CA ALA A 89 4.98 -18.77 -6.73
C ALA A 89 4.68 -17.79 -7.87
N GLN A 90 3.44 -17.33 -8.02
CA GLN A 90 3.10 -16.33 -9.01
C GLN A 90 3.61 -14.96 -8.55
N ILE A 91 4.46 -14.35 -9.36
CA ILE A 91 4.92 -12.98 -9.12
C ILE A 91 3.85 -12.02 -9.63
N TYR A 92 3.44 -11.11 -8.79
CA TYR A 92 2.57 -10.00 -9.16
C TYR A 92 3.20 -8.68 -8.78
N ALA A 93 2.81 -7.65 -9.53
CA ALA A 93 3.16 -6.28 -9.25
C ALA A 93 1.87 -5.48 -9.08
N VAL A 94 1.80 -4.69 -8.02
CA VAL A 94 0.70 -3.75 -7.77
C VAL A 94 1.32 -2.40 -7.50
N SER A 95 0.87 -1.39 -8.23
CA SER A 95 1.35 -0.02 -8.06
C SER A 95 0.17 0.91 -7.75
N THR A 96 0.38 1.82 -6.80
CA THR A 96 -0.57 2.87 -6.43
C THR A 96 0.12 4.22 -6.57
N VAL A 97 -0.56 5.16 -7.18
CA VAL A 97 -0.16 6.58 -7.24
C VAL A 97 -1.28 7.38 -6.59
N ASP A 98 -0.94 8.17 -5.60
CA ASP A 98 -1.85 9.05 -4.89
C ASP A 98 -1.38 10.50 -4.98
N ASN A 99 -2.28 11.42 -5.27
CA ASN A 99 -1.99 12.84 -5.28
C ASN A 99 -3.09 13.54 -4.49
N LYS A 100 -2.70 14.22 -3.41
CA LYS A 100 -3.60 14.90 -2.48
C LYS A 100 -3.22 16.37 -2.36
N TRP A 101 -4.18 17.25 -2.59
CA TRP A 101 -4.08 18.67 -2.29
C TRP A 101 -4.74 18.94 -0.95
N LEU A 102 -4.00 19.56 -0.03
CA LEU A 102 -4.42 19.90 1.32
C LEU A 102 -4.46 21.41 1.49
N LEU A 103 -5.38 21.87 2.32
CA LEU A 103 -5.48 23.25 2.81
C LEU A 103 -5.54 23.20 4.34
N ASN A 104 -4.70 23.99 5.00
CA ASN A 104 -4.78 24.18 6.44
C ASN A 104 -5.83 25.25 6.83
N GLU A 105 -6.03 25.49 8.12
CA GLU A 105 -6.97 26.49 8.63
C GLU A 105 -6.59 27.92 8.21
N ASP A 106 -5.31 28.20 7.99
CA ASP A 106 -4.79 29.48 7.58
C ASP A 106 -4.93 29.74 6.07
N GLY A 107 -5.30 28.69 5.32
CA GLY A 107 -5.50 28.74 3.88
C GLY A 107 -4.23 28.46 3.08
N ASP A 108 -3.16 27.98 3.73
CA ASP A 108 -1.95 27.55 3.03
C ASP A 108 -2.17 26.19 2.39
N GLY A 109 -1.73 26.06 1.14
CA GLY A 109 -1.88 24.86 0.36
C GLY A 109 -0.63 23.97 0.39
N SER A 110 -0.83 22.66 0.45
CA SER A 110 0.23 21.67 0.22
C SER A 110 -0.22 20.59 -0.76
N LEU A 111 0.74 20.06 -1.53
CA LEU A 111 0.54 18.94 -2.42
C LEU A 111 1.36 17.76 -1.91
N LYS A 112 0.67 16.70 -1.48
CA LYS A 112 1.30 15.43 -1.12
C LYS A 112 1.11 14.44 -2.27
N SER A 113 2.20 13.85 -2.72
CA SER A 113 2.21 12.82 -3.77
C SER A 113 2.85 11.56 -3.23
N GLU A 114 2.17 10.44 -3.36
CA GLU A 114 2.63 9.15 -2.88
C GLU A 114 2.66 8.14 -4.03
N PHE A 115 3.73 7.41 -4.10
CA PHE A 115 3.88 6.27 -5.00
C PHE A 115 4.27 5.05 -4.19
N GLU A 116 3.50 4.00 -4.30
CA GLU A 116 3.84 2.71 -3.74
C GLU A 116 3.77 1.64 -4.82
N THR A 117 4.77 0.78 -4.86
CA THR A 117 4.72 -0.44 -5.65
C THR A 117 5.23 -1.61 -4.83
N ARG A 118 4.54 -2.74 -4.95
CA ARG A 118 4.97 -4.02 -4.38
C ARG A 118 5.10 -5.04 -5.50
N ILE A 119 6.22 -5.76 -5.50
CA ILE A 119 6.54 -6.76 -6.53
C ILE A 119 7.01 -8.01 -5.81
N GLY A 120 6.46 -9.15 -6.12
CA GLY A 120 6.91 -10.42 -5.55
C GLY A 120 5.83 -11.48 -5.48
N THR A 121 6.07 -12.47 -4.64
CA THR A 121 5.14 -13.56 -4.31
C THR A 121 4.40 -13.24 -3.01
N ASP A 122 3.49 -14.11 -2.57
CA ASP A 122 2.81 -13.95 -1.27
C ASP A 122 3.79 -13.96 -0.09
N GLU A 123 4.85 -14.78 -0.17
CA GLU A 123 5.82 -14.92 0.91
C GLU A 123 6.93 -13.86 0.91
N ASN A 124 7.37 -13.44 -0.30
CA ASN A 124 8.54 -12.56 -0.45
C ASN A 124 8.23 -11.44 -1.43
N LYS A 125 8.29 -10.21 -0.98
CA LYS A 125 7.91 -9.00 -1.74
C LYS A 125 8.99 -7.95 -1.61
N LEU A 126 9.12 -7.14 -2.64
CA LEU A 126 9.86 -5.88 -2.61
C LEU A 126 8.85 -4.75 -2.61
N PHE A 127 8.95 -3.85 -1.65
CA PHE A 127 8.18 -2.61 -1.59
C PHE A 127 9.09 -1.43 -1.96
N ILE A 128 8.59 -0.55 -2.78
CA ILE A 128 9.17 0.75 -3.07
C ILE A 128 8.09 1.78 -2.75
N LYS A 129 8.33 2.63 -1.77
CA LYS A 129 7.43 3.70 -1.34
C LYS A 129 8.15 5.03 -1.52
N VAL A 130 7.52 5.98 -2.18
CA VAL A 130 8.06 7.33 -2.41
C VAL A 130 6.99 8.34 -2.03
N HIS A 131 7.32 9.23 -1.12
CA HIS A 131 6.48 10.34 -0.70
C HIS A 131 7.16 11.64 -1.10
N ALA A 132 6.41 12.56 -1.64
CA ALA A 132 6.85 13.90 -1.98
C ALA A 132 5.84 14.89 -1.42
N ASP A 133 6.29 15.79 -0.57
CA ASP A 133 5.48 16.87 0.00
C ASP A 133 5.98 18.20 -0.53
N LYS A 134 5.06 19.05 -0.99
CA LYS A 134 5.35 20.39 -1.46
C LYS A 134 4.34 21.37 -0.91
N GLN A 135 4.76 22.17 0.05
CA GLN A 135 4.01 23.33 0.51
C GLN A 135 4.12 24.48 -0.49
N GLU A 136 3.10 25.35 -0.54
CA GLU A 136 2.97 26.39 -1.56
C GLU A 136 4.16 27.36 -1.62
N SER A 137 4.78 27.66 -0.50
CA SER A 137 5.91 28.60 -0.40
C SER A 137 7.28 27.94 -0.25
N LEU A 138 7.32 26.60 -0.11
CA LEU A 138 8.52 25.83 0.19
C LEU A 138 8.94 24.95 -0.99
N LYS A 139 10.17 24.44 -0.92
CA LYS A 139 10.66 23.42 -1.87
C LYS A 139 10.11 22.07 -1.46
N ALA A 140 10.01 21.15 -2.42
CA ALA A 140 9.55 19.79 -2.17
C ALA A 140 10.52 19.00 -1.26
N GLU A 141 9.95 18.25 -0.34
CA GLU A 141 10.62 17.24 0.48
C GLU A 141 10.35 15.85 -0.06
N TYR A 142 11.29 14.95 0.10
CA TYR A 142 11.20 13.59 -0.43
C TYR A 142 11.56 12.57 0.64
N ASP A 143 10.78 11.50 0.67
CA ASP A 143 11.03 10.30 1.47
C ASP A 143 10.87 9.09 0.55
N ALA A 144 11.92 8.31 0.38
CA ALA A 144 11.90 7.11 -0.45
C ALA A 144 12.38 5.90 0.33
N LYS A 145 11.55 4.85 0.40
CA LYS A 145 11.84 3.59 1.10
C LYS A 145 11.92 2.45 0.11
N VAL A 146 12.94 1.61 0.25
CA VAL A 146 13.05 0.32 -0.44
C VAL A 146 13.15 -0.77 0.61
N LEU A 147 12.13 -1.65 0.66
CA LEU A 147 11.95 -2.62 1.73
C LEU A 147 11.79 -4.03 1.14
N TYR A 148 12.57 -4.96 1.64
CA TYR A 148 12.30 -6.37 1.46
C TYR A 148 11.32 -6.83 2.53
N SER A 149 10.23 -7.47 2.12
CA SER A 149 9.13 -7.93 2.95
C SER A 149 9.05 -9.45 2.89
N ARG A 150 9.03 -10.08 4.06
CA ARG A 150 8.86 -11.52 4.22
C ARG A 150 7.70 -11.84 5.12
N MET A 151 6.79 -12.66 4.65
CA MET A 151 5.67 -13.15 5.43
C MET A 151 6.15 -14.01 6.61
N ILE A 152 5.72 -13.64 7.81
CA ILE A 152 6.01 -14.37 9.07
C ILE A 152 4.74 -15.02 9.63
N SER A 153 3.57 -14.55 9.22
CA SER A 153 2.26 -15.14 9.52
C SER A 153 1.26 -14.75 8.42
N ASP A 154 0.06 -15.32 8.45
CA ASP A 154 -1.00 -15.03 7.49
C ASP A 154 -1.41 -13.55 7.44
N PHE A 155 -1.11 -12.79 8.49
CA PHE A 155 -1.51 -11.39 8.63
C PHE A 155 -0.33 -10.43 8.74
N TRP A 156 0.91 -10.91 8.88
CA TRP A 156 2.05 -10.06 9.15
C TRP A 156 3.27 -10.42 8.32
N ASP A 157 3.87 -9.39 7.75
CA ASP A 157 5.17 -9.42 7.12
C ASP A 157 6.18 -8.68 8.01
N VAL A 158 7.39 -9.20 8.13
CA VAL A 158 8.54 -8.42 8.59
C VAL A 158 9.19 -7.74 7.40
N GLN A 159 9.52 -6.47 7.56
CA GLN A 159 10.15 -5.66 6.52
C GLN A 159 11.50 -5.12 6.98
N ALA A 160 12.49 -5.14 6.07
CA ALA A 160 13.80 -4.56 6.32
C ALA A 160 14.34 -3.90 5.06
N GLY A 161 15.01 -2.77 5.20
CA GLY A 161 15.55 -2.05 4.05
C GLY A 161 16.20 -0.72 4.39
N ALA A 162 16.11 0.22 3.46
CA ALA A 162 16.67 1.56 3.59
C ALA A 162 15.63 2.63 3.24
N ARG A 163 15.78 3.78 3.87
CA ARG A 163 15.02 5.01 3.63
C ARG A 163 15.99 6.12 3.24
N TYR A 164 15.69 6.85 2.19
CA TYR A 164 16.36 8.08 1.82
C TYR A 164 15.43 9.25 2.12
N ARG A 165 15.91 10.26 2.86
CA ARG A 165 15.20 11.50 3.16
C ARG A 165 15.94 12.67 2.55
N ALA A 166 15.22 13.60 1.93
CA ALA A 166 15.71 14.88 1.47
C ALA A 166 14.77 15.96 1.98
N GLU A 167 15.18 16.60 3.05
CA GLU A 167 14.43 17.66 3.74
C GLU A 167 14.98 19.03 3.37
N LYS A 168 14.09 20.02 3.25
CA LYS A 168 14.47 21.42 2.99
C LYS A 168 14.38 22.20 4.27
N VAL A 169 15.49 22.80 4.64
CA VAL A 169 15.61 23.53 5.89
C VAL A 169 15.96 25.00 5.62
N GLU A 170 15.29 25.91 6.30
CA GLU A 170 15.59 27.32 6.23
C GLU A 170 16.77 27.66 7.15
N ARG A 171 17.77 28.35 6.60
CA ARG A 171 18.91 28.86 7.36
C ARG A 171 18.59 30.16 8.03
N GLU A 172 19.13 30.37 9.24
CA GLU A 172 19.00 31.61 10.02
C GLU A 172 19.44 32.89 9.27
N GLN A 173 20.32 32.76 8.26
CA GLN A 173 20.91 33.89 7.50
C GLN A 173 20.48 33.88 6.01
N HIS A 174 19.20 33.76 5.70
CA HIS A 174 18.65 33.83 4.35
C HIS A 174 19.18 32.74 3.39
N GLY A 175 18.40 31.72 3.18
CA GLY A 175 18.62 30.67 2.20
C GLY A 175 18.06 29.34 2.65
N TRP A 176 17.88 28.45 1.66
CA TRP A 176 17.41 27.09 1.89
C TRP A 176 18.60 26.14 1.74
N ASP A 177 18.72 25.19 2.65
CA ASP A 177 19.61 24.05 2.54
C ASP A 177 18.82 22.78 2.24
N THR A 178 19.50 21.74 1.79
CA THR A 178 18.91 20.39 1.64
C THR A 178 19.72 19.47 2.54
N GLU A 179 19.05 18.85 3.48
CA GLU A 179 19.63 17.81 4.28
C GLU A 179 19.22 16.45 3.67
N GLU A 180 20.22 15.65 3.31
CA GLU A 180 20.05 14.34 2.70
C GLU A 180 20.56 13.29 3.67
N ASN A 181 19.69 12.35 4.05
CA ASN A 181 20.00 11.29 5.00
C ASN A 181 19.56 9.93 4.49
N VAL A 182 20.34 8.90 4.86
CA VAL A 182 19.98 7.50 4.62
C VAL A 182 19.85 6.78 5.96
N ASP A 183 18.68 6.20 6.18
CA ASP A 183 18.37 5.46 7.41
C ASP A 183 18.18 3.97 7.09
N GLY A 184 18.64 3.09 7.98
CA GLY A 184 18.20 1.70 8.02
C GLY A 184 16.77 1.61 8.54
N VAL A 185 15.99 0.70 7.98
CA VAL A 185 14.57 0.49 8.32
C VAL A 185 14.34 -0.96 8.70
N LEU A 186 13.65 -1.16 9.82
CA LEU A 186 13.14 -2.46 10.24
C LEU A 186 11.71 -2.27 10.73
N GLY A 187 10.79 -3.14 10.32
CA GLY A 187 9.40 -2.99 10.75
C GLY A 187 8.50 -4.17 10.43
N LEU A 188 7.23 -3.92 10.65
CA LEU A 188 6.12 -4.84 10.45
C LEU A 188 5.09 -4.18 9.53
N HIS A 189 4.59 -4.94 8.58
CA HIS A 189 3.47 -4.58 7.71
C HIS A 189 2.42 -5.67 7.78
N GLY A 190 1.15 -5.31 7.94
CA GLY A 190 0.11 -6.33 7.96
C GLY A 190 -1.24 -5.85 8.47
N LEU A 191 -2.08 -6.83 8.82
CA LEU A 191 -3.43 -6.60 9.32
C LEU A 191 -3.47 -6.78 10.84
N ALA A 192 -3.65 -5.69 11.55
CA ALA A 192 -3.94 -5.68 12.98
C ALA A 192 -5.40 -6.14 13.26
N PRO A 193 -5.77 -6.40 14.54
CA PRO A 193 -7.14 -6.72 14.91
C PRO A 193 -8.16 -5.74 14.31
N TYR A 194 -9.33 -6.25 13.98
CA TYR A 194 -10.40 -5.50 13.31
C TYR A 194 -10.06 -5.06 11.87
N PHE A 195 -9.08 -5.71 11.21
CA PHE A 195 -8.68 -5.45 9.83
C PHE A 195 -8.12 -4.04 9.60
N PHE A 196 -7.40 -3.50 10.57
CA PHE A 196 -6.60 -2.31 10.35
C PHE A 196 -5.31 -2.70 9.63
N GLU A 197 -5.11 -2.18 8.42
CA GLU A 197 -3.82 -2.24 7.74
C GLU A 197 -2.84 -1.38 8.52
N THR A 198 -1.70 -1.94 8.90
CA THR A 198 -0.79 -1.30 9.85
C THR A 198 0.64 -1.47 9.40
N ASP A 199 1.35 -0.34 9.34
CA ASP A 199 2.77 -0.21 9.09
C ASP A 199 3.46 0.35 10.34
N ALA A 200 4.40 -0.37 10.89
CA ALA A 200 5.15 0.05 12.07
C ALA A 200 6.65 -0.10 11.78
N TYR A 201 7.40 1.01 11.75
CA TYR A 201 8.80 1.03 11.40
C TYR A 201 9.66 1.67 12.47
N ILE A 202 10.86 1.13 12.67
CA ILE A 202 11.96 1.74 13.41
C ILE A 202 13.02 2.14 12.41
N TYR A 203 13.52 3.35 12.58
CA TYR A 203 14.57 3.94 11.76
C TYR A 203 15.83 4.16 12.58
N ALA A 204 16.98 3.92 11.96
CA ALA A 204 18.30 4.23 12.52
C ALA A 204 19.20 4.82 11.43
N GLY A 205 19.71 6.00 11.66
CA GLY A 205 20.48 6.77 10.67
C GLY A 205 21.77 7.37 11.21
N ALA A 206 22.38 8.24 10.42
CA ALA A 206 23.53 9.04 10.82
C ALA A 206 23.15 10.02 11.96
N ASP A 207 24.15 10.66 12.58
CA ASP A 207 23.97 11.65 13.64
C ASP A 207 23.07 11.17 14.78
N ASN A 208 23.23 9.89 15.17
CA ASN A 208 22.46 9.23 16.22
C ASN A 208 20.93 9.29 16.01
N TYR A 209 20.47 9.47 14.75
CA TYR A 209 19.05 9.52 14.45
C TYR A 209 18.38 8.18 14.73
N THR A 210 17.35 8.21 15.56
CA THR A 210 16.50 7.05 15.83
C THR A 210 15.05 7.49 15.94
N ALA A 211 14.17 6.86 15.17
CA ALA A 211 12.76 7.21 15.14
C ALA A 211 11.87 5.97 14.99
N PHE A 212 10.60 6.15 15.29
CA PHE A 212 9.54 5.16 15.11
C PHE A 212 8.39 5.80 14.35
N SER A 213 7.85 5.12 13.35
CA SER A 213 6.58 5.50 12.71
C SER A 213 5.53 4.41 12.88
N LEU A 214 4.30 4.84 12.99
CA LEU A 214 3.11 4.00 12.97
C LEU A 214 2.09 4.64 12.02
N GLU A 215 1.70 3.89 11.02
CA GLU A 215 0.60 4.22 10.11
C GLU A 215 -0.44 3.12 10.25
N THR A 216 -1.69 3.47 10.48
CA THR A 216 -2.76 2.49 10.56
C THR A 216 -4.04 3.03 9.94
N GLU A 217 -4.67 2.23 9.10
CA GLU A 217 -5.85 2.63 8.34
C GLU A 217 -6.80 1.45 8.14
N ARG A 218 -8.06 1.76 7.83
CA ARG A 218 -9.05 0.72 7.56
C ARG A 218 -10.07 1.16 6.54
N ASP A 219 -10.25 0.39 5.48
CA ASP A 219 -11.32 0.59 4.50
C ASP A 219 -12.67 0.09 5.06
N LEU A 220 -13.63 0.99 5.21
CA LEU A 220 -15.02 0.71 5.59
C LEU A 220 -15.93 0.95 4.38
N LEU A 221 -16.43 -0.11 3.78
CA LEU A 221 -17.33 -0.01 2.63
C LEU A 221 -18.74 0.38 3.10
N LEU A 222 -19.15 1.62 2.85
CA LEU A 222 -20.53 2.06 3.08
C LEU A 222 -21.47 1.59 1.98
N THR A 223 -20.95 1.60 0.74
CA THR A 223 -21.62 1.04 -0.42
C THR A 223 -20.58 0.30 -1.26
N GLN A 224 -20.99 -0.30 -2.38
CA GLN A 224 -20.05 -0.97 -3.30
C GLN A 224 -18.99 -0.03 -3.91
N LYS A 225 -19.19 1.30 -3.83
CA LYS A 225 -18.32 2.30 -4.44
C LYS A 225 -17.85 3.40 -3.49
N LEU A 226 -18.55 3.57 -2.37
CA LEU A 226 -18.22 4.59 -1.38
C LEU A 226 -17.52 3.94 -0.20
N ILE A 227 -16.29 4.36 0.04
CA ILE A 227 -15.40 3.80 1.05
C ILE A 227 -15.00 4.91 2.01
N PHE A 228 -15.17 4.67 3.30
CA PHE A 228 -14.63 5.50 4.38
C PHE A 228 -13.36 4.85 4.90
N LYS A 229 -12.30 5.65 5.01
CA LYS A 229 -11.01 5.21 5.50
C LYS A 229 -10.56 6.08 6.67
N PRO A 230 -10.92 5.74 7.93
CA PRO A 230 -10.27 6.32 9.09
C PRO A 230 -8.80 5.89 9.10
N TYR A 231 -7.91 6.83 9.47
CA TYR A 231 -6.50 6.59 9.58
C TYR A 231 -5.86 7.34 10.75
N LEU A 232 -4.73 6.82 11.20
CA LEU A 232 -3.84 7.42 12.18
C LEU A 232 -2.41 7.27 11.67
N ASP A 233 -1.71 8.40 11.58
CA ASP A 233 -0.29 8.45 11.28
C ASP A 233 0.43 9.07 12.46
N MET A 234 1.57 8.52 12.85
CA MET A 234 2.34 8.99 13.99
C MET A 234 3.83 8.75 13.76
N ASN A 235 4.64 9.76 14.13
CA ASN A 235 6.09 9.65 14.10
C ASN A 235 6.69 10.14 15.42
N ILE A 236 7.55 9.31 16.03
CA ILE A 236 8.22 9.58 17.30
C ILE A 236 9.72 9.58 17.04
N ILE A 237 10.40 10.64 17.45
CA ILE A 237 11.86 10.75 17.39
C ILE A 237 12.43 10.49 18.78
N PHE A 238 13.30 9.49 18.90
CA PHE A 238 13.96 9.13 20.15
C PHE A 238 15.29 9.85 20.34
N SER A 239 16.01 10.07 19.23
CA SER A 239 17.29 10.78 19.21
C SER A 239 17.51 11.40 17.82
N ASP A 240 18.09 12.59 17.80
CA ASP A 240 18.46 13.31 16.59
C ASP A 240 19.53 14.35 16.94
N ASP A 241 20.80 14.07 16.59
CA ASP A 241 21.94 14.94 16.82
C ASP A 241 22.36 15.67 15.53
N SER A 242 21.47 15.70 14.51
CA SER A 242 21.73 16.36 13.23
C SER A 242 21.79 17.88 13.36
N LYS A 243 22.27 18.55 12.34
CA LYS A 243 22.33 20.03 12.28
C LYS A 243 20.94 20.67 12.37
N TYR A 244 19.96 19.99 11.83
CA TYR A 244 18.57 20.42 11.71
C TYR A 244 17.64 19.49 12.49
N ALA A 245 18.08 19.16 13.70
CA ALA A 245 17.39 18.23 14.57
C ALA A 245 15.94 18.67 14.83
N LYS A 246 15.05 17.69 14.82
CA LYS A 246 13.66 17.85 15.25
C LYS A 246 13.53 17.64 16.76
N LYS A 247 12.53 18.26 17.38
CA LYS A 247 12.28 18.07 18.81
C LYS A 247 11.96 16.61 19.13
N LEU A 248 12.60 16.08 20.17
CA LEU A 248 12.41 14.69 20.61
C LEU A 248 10.99 14.41 21.08
N GLY A 249 10.55 13.18 20.96
CA GLY A 249 9.23 12.71 21.34
C GLY A 249 8.30 12.60 20.14
N LEU A 250 7.00 12.85 20.33
CA LEU A 250 6.03 12.84 19.24
C LEU A 250 6.34 14.00 18.29
N SER A 251 6.92 13.69 17.13
CA SER A 251 7.33 14.69 16.13
C SER A 251 6.15 15.16 15.31
N ASN A 252 5.36 14.23 14.79
CA ASN A 252 4.11 14.52 14.10
C ASN A 252 3.07 13.45 14.38
N ALA A 253 1.81 13.83 14.31
CA ALA A 253 0.68 12.92 14.35
C ALA A 253 -0.47 13.48 13.52
N ALA A 254 -1.18 12.60 12.81
CA ALA A 254 -2.39 12.96 12.08
C ALA A 254 -3.48 11.92 12.34
N VAL A 255 -4.67 12.38 12.63
CA VAL A 255 -5.88 11.54 12.70
C VAL A 255 -6.86 12.07 11.69
N GLY A 256 -7.27 11.22 10.75
CA GLY A 256 -8.10 11.67 9.66
C GLY A 256 -9.14 10.67 9.18
N LEU A 257 -9.97 11.15 8.28
CA LEU A 257 -11.00 10.39 7.60
C LEU A 257 -10.99 10.73 6.11
N GLU A 258 -10.53 9.77 5.30
CA GLU A 258 -10.64 9.84 3.85
C GLU A 258 -11.99 9.24 3.41
N THR A 259 -12.69 9.94 2.53
CA THR A 259 -13.91 9.47 1.90
C THR A 259 -13.66 9.31 0.41
N ARG A 260 -13.60 8.08 -0.06
CA ARG A 260 -13.20 7.70 -1.40
C ARG A 260 -14.37 7.17 -2.21
N TYR A 261 -14.48 7.60 -3.46
CA TYR A 261 -15.47 7.08 -4.40
C TYR A 261 -14.79 6.29 -5.52
N GLU A 262 -15.11 5.00 -5.64
CA GLU A 262 -14.56 4.11 -6.64
C GLU A 262 -15.31 4.28 -7.97
N ILE A 263 -14.81 5.16 -8.86
CA ILE A 263 -15.32 5.27 -10.23
C ILE A 263 -15.04 3.95 -10.97
N SER A 264 -13.82 3.46 -10.83
CA SER A 264 -13.36 2.16 -11.31
C SER A 264 -12.33 1.61 -10.33
N LYS A 265 -11.95 0.32 -10.46
CA LYS A 265 -10.87 -0.29 -9.66
C LYS A 265 -9.52 0.41 -9.81
N LYS A 266 -9.37 1.23 -10.85
CA LYS A 266 -8.12 1.92 -11.18
C LYS A 266 -8.14 3.41 -10.82
N VAL A 267 -9.31 4.04 -10.68
CA VAL A 267 -9.44 5.51 -10.52
C VAL A 267 -10.40 5.81 -9.39
N MET A 268 -9.92 6.49 -8.36
CA MET A 268 -10.65 6.76 -7.12
C MET A 268 -10.38 8.19 -6.65
N PRO A 269 -11.26 9.16 -6.96
CA PRO A 269 -11.24 10.46 -6.31
C PRO A 269 -11.67 10.34 -4.85
N TYR A 270 -11.16 11.23 -4.00
CA TYR A 270 -11.50 11.27 -2.59
C TYR A 270 -11.44 12.68 -2.01
N VAL A 271 -12.07 12.85 -0.86
CA VAL A 271 -11.93 13.99 0.03
C VAL A 271 -11.39 13.50 1.36
N ASP A 272 -10.62 14.34 2.04
CA ASP A 272 -9.93 14.01 3.27
C ASP A 272 -10.12 15.14 4.30
N ILE A 273 -10.31 14.76 5.54
CA ILE A 273 -10.36 15.68 6.68
C ILE A 273 -9.49 15.08 7.76
N ALA A 274 -8.50 15.84 8.22
CA ALA A 274 -7.58 15.39 9.26
C ALA A 274 -7.32 16.49 10.29
N TYR A 275 -6.98 16.08 11.50
CA TYR A 275 -6.37 16.93 12.50
C TYR A 275 -4.91 16.54 12.60
N GLU A 276 -4.02 17.49 12.30
CA GLU A 276 -2.58 17.27 12.27
C GLU A 276 -1.90 18.02 13.42
N TYR A 277 -0.86 17.41 13.96
CA TYR A 277 0.03 17.95 14.97
C TYR A 277 1.48 17.79 14.51
N SER A 278 2.29 18.85 14.62
CA SER A 278 3.73 18.85 14.38
C SER A 278 4.45 19.58 15.51
N LYS A 279 5.49 18.98 16.04
CA LYS A 279 6.20 19.49 17.21
C LYS A 279 7.22 20.60 16.90
N GLY A 280 7.65 20.70 15.65
CA GLY A 280 8.67 21.66 15.24
C GLY A 280 10.12 21.22 15.49
N ASN A 281 11.05 22.12 15.22
CA ASN A 281 12.49 21.90 15.26
C ASN A 281 13.11 22.31 16.59
N GLU A 282 14.23 21.66 16.96
CA GLU A 282 15.03 22.01 18.12
C GLU A 282 15.98 23.18 17.80
N ALA A 283 16.33 23.99 18.80
CA ALA A 283 17.35 25.03 18.66
C ALA A 283 18.72 24.37 18.50
N THR A 284 19.42 24.64 17.38
CA THR A 284 20.80 24.22 17.15
C THR A 284 21.66 25.41 16.73
N ALA A 285 22.96 25.18 16.51
CA ALA A 285 23.84 26.24 15.97
C ALA A 285 23.47 26.69 14.54
N TRP A 286 22.58 25.96 13.86
CA TRP A 286 22.25 26.09 12.44
C TRP A 286 20.79 26.48 12.18
N GLN A 287 19.91 26.26 13.14
CA GLN A 287 18.48 26.57 13.04
C GLN A 287 17.94 27.14 14.37
N ALA A 288 16.96 28.01 14.25
CA ALA A 288 16.17 28.45 15.39
C ALA A 288 15.16 27.43 15.82
N GLU A 289 14.75 27.43 17.08
CA GLU A 289 13.64 26.65 17.57
C GLU A 289 12.34 27.10 16.86
N SER A 290 11.54 26.14 16.40
CA SER A 290 10.19 26.42 15.91
C SER A 290 9.12 25.92 16.88
N ASP A 291 7.99 26.60 16.90
CA ASP A 291 6.86 26.25 17.73
C ASP A 291 6.13 25.01 17.23
N GLU A 292 5.28 24.44 18.07
CA GLU A 292 4.37 23.37 17.66
C GLU A 292 3.23 23.96 16.81
N GLU A 293 2.87 23.21 15.77
CA GLU A 293 1.74 23.52 14.90
C GLU A 293 0.68 22.44 15.06
N LYS A 294 -0.58 22.86 15.09
CA LYS A 294 -1.72 21.94 15.13
C LYS A 294 -2.94 22.59 14.51
N GLY A 295 -3.72 21.84 13.79
CA GLY A 295 -4.93 22.35 13.14
C GLY A 295 -5.60 21.34 12.26
N TRP A 296 -6.76 21.74 11.76
CA TRP A 296 -7.50 20.94 10.79
C TRP A 296 -6.93 21.14 9.39
N GLN A 297 -6.86 20.03 8.67
CA GLN A 297 -6.52 20.00 7.26
C GLN A 297 -7.68 19.43 6.46
N TYR A 298 -7.94 20.04 5.32
CA TYR A 298 -8.99 19.63 4.38
C TYR A 298 -8.34 19.31 3.05
N GLY A 299 -8.62 18.12 2.53
CA GLY A 299 -7.97 17.64 1.33
C GLY A 299 -8.92 17.14 0.26
N MET A 300 -8.43 17.15 -0.96
CA MET A 300 -9.00 16.39 -2.07
C MET A 300 -7.88 15.72 -2.84
N GLY A 301 -8.15 14.53 -3.34
CA GLY A 301 -7.13 13.77 -4.03
C GLY A 301 -7.67 12.81 -5.07
N LEU A 302 -6.73 12.22 -5.77
CA LEU A 302 -6.99 11.25 -6.81
C LEU A 302 -6.00 10.09 -6.69
N ARG A 303 -6.53 8.89 -6.49
CA ARG A 303 -5.76 7.65 -6.38
C ARG A 303 -5.91 6.82 -7.64
N PHE A 304 -4.77 6.32 -8.12
CA PHE A 304 -4.68 5.39 -9.24
C PHE A 304 -4.08 4.06 -8.79
N LYS A 305 -4.65 2.94 -9.26
CA LYS A 305 -4.10 1.58 -9.06
C LYS A 305 -3.88 0.88 -10.40
N PHE A 306 -2.74 0.20 -10.52
CA PHE A 306 -2.32 -0.51 -11.73
C PHE A 306 -1.94 -1.96 -11.42
#